data_2834100662d400e03f7ee04b12e62794
#
_entry.id   2834100662d400e03f7ee04b12e62794
#
_cell.length_a   1.000
_cell.length_b   1.000
_cell.length_c   1.000
_cell.angle_alpha   90.00
_cell.angle_beta   90.00
_cell.angle_gamma   90.00
#
_symmetry.space_group_name_H-M   'P 1'
#
loop_
_entity.id
_entity.type
_entity.pdbx_description
1 polymer ?
#
loop_
_entity_poly.entity_id
_entity_poly.type
_entity_poly.pdbx_seq_one_letter_code
_entity_poly.pdbx_strand_id
1 'polypeptide(L)'
;GSSAKLNFELEERRRFEDDPDYEIVIGIDLGTTNTVVSFMRQGQIEVIPLDNGSRLLPSVVSVNKNKKFDVGGVAKRQLLFNRDDTFFSIKGFIGRRSKAIDSELLKNYPFKFVVSGEKLQVYSPKLKKKFDCEEISAQILKKVKLESEIFLKKENKKCVITVPAHF
;
A
#
# COMPACT_ATOMS: atom_id res chain seq x y z
N GLY A 1 41.29 -16.56 -3.85
CA GLY A 1 40.68 -16.21 -2.57
C GLY A 1 39.33 -15.48 -2.60
N SER A 2 39.12 -14.49 -3.47
CA SER A 2 37.88 -13.66 -3.42
C SER A 2 36.64 -14.37 -3.99
N SER A 3 36.81 -15.20 -5.03
CA SER A 3 35.67 -15.92 -5.64
C SER A 3 35.13 -17.04 -4.76
N ALA A 4 35.98 -17.76 -4.04
CA ALA A 4 35.56 -18.82 -3.11
C ALA A 4 34.79 -18.25 -1.91
N LYS A 5 35.21 -17.09 -1.39
CA LYS A 5 34.53 -16.41 -0.29
C LYS A 5 33.16 -15.88 -0.74
N LEU A 6 33.06 -15.31 -1.97
CA LEU A 6 31.82 -14.84 -2.53
C LEU A 6 30.84 -15.99 -2.77
N ASN A 7 31.30 -17.14 -3.28
CA ASN A 7 30.48 -18.31 -3.49
C ASN A 7 29.96 -18.89 -2.15
N PHE A 8 30.79 -18.89 -1.12
CA PHE A 8 30.38 -19.33 0.22
C PHE A 8 29.29 -18.40 0.81
N GLU A 9 29.47 -17.09 0.70
CA GLU A 9 28.46 -16.12 1.14
C GLU A 9 27.13 -16.25 0.35
N LEU A 10 27.19 -16.56 -0.94
CA LEU A 10 26.01 -16.80 -1.76
C LEU A 10 25.30 -18.10 -1.40
N GLU A 11 26.06 -19.17 -1.08
CA GLU A 11 25.49 -20.44 -0.63
C GLU A 11 24.86 -20.33 0.77
N GLU A 12 25.50 -19.60 1.69
CA GLU A 12 24.89 -19.30 3.00
C GLU A 12 23.61 -18.50 2.85
N ARG A 13 23.58 -17.47 2.01
CA ARG A 13 22.37 -16.68 1.75
C ARG A 13 21.24 -17.55 1.18
N ARG A 14 21.53 -18.45 0.24
CA ARG A 14 20.55 -19.39 -0.31
C ARG A 14 19.97 -20.33 0.75
N ARG A 15 20.79 -20.79 1.69
CA ARG A 15 20.33 -21.62 2.82
C ARG A 15 19.33 -20.89 3.70
N PHE A 16 19.56 -19.59 3.95
CA PHE A 16 18.66 -18.78 4.74
C PHE A 16 17.36 -18.46 3.98
N GLU A 17 17.42 -18.25 2.67
CA GLU A 17 16.23 -18.01 1.85
C GLU A 17 15.29 -19.22 1.78
N ASP A 18 15.82 -20.43 1.90
CA ASP A 18 15.04 -21.67 1.92
C ASP A 18 14.55 -22.08 3.32
N ASP A 19 15.00 -21.36 4.36
CA ASP A 19 14.53 -21.59 5.73
C ASP A 19 13.08 -21.06 5.88
N PRO A 20 12.12 -21.92 6.30
CA PRO A 20 10.74 -21.48 6.50
C PRO A 20 10.58 -20.40 7.58
N ASP A 21 11.54 -20.30 8.51
CA ASP A 21 11.55 -19.26 9.56
C ASP A 21 12.30 -17.97 9.14
N TYR A 22 12.82 -17.93 7.91
CA TYR A 22 13.55 -16.77 7.42
C TYR A 22 12.63 -15.56 7.23
N GLU A 23 12.96 -14.45 7.87
CA GLU A 23 12.24 -13.18 7.72
C GLU A 23 12.65 -12.48 6.42
N ILE A 24 11.66 -12.14 5.59
CA ILE A 24 11.86 -11.29 4.42
C ILE A 24 11.46 -9.88 4.79
N VAL A 25 12.37 -8.94 4.60
CA VAL A 25 12.10 -7.51 4.77
C VAL A 25 11.55 -6.96 3.47
N ILE A 26 10.32 -6.45 3.52
CA ILE A 26 9.67 -5.76 2.42
C ILE A 26 9.66 -4.27 2.72
N GLY A 27 10.21 -3.48 1.80
CA GLY A 27 10.14 -2.03 1.84
C GLY A 27 8.91 -1.54 1.07
N ILE A 28 8.07 -0.74 1.70
CA ILE A 28 6.90 -0.12 1.05
C ILE A 28 7.12 1.37 0.95
N ASP A 29 7.05 1.89 -0.27
CA ASP A 29 6.92 3.32 -0.53
C ASP A 29 5.45 3.62 -0.85
N LEU A 30 4.71 4.05 0.17
CA LEU A 30 3.31 4.45 0.03
C LEU A 30 3.28 5.90 -0.45
N GLY A 31 3.26 6.07 -1.77
CA GLY A 31 3.20 7.40 -2.40
C GLY A 31 1.79 7.97 -2.44
N THR A 32 1.68 9.26 -2.72
CA THR A 32 0.39 9.95 -2.89
C THR A 32 -0.37 9.43 -4.10
N THR A 33 0.34 9.13 -5.18
CA THR A 33 -0.23 8.67 -6.46
C THR A 33 -0.08 7.17 -6.65
N ASN A 34 1.11 6.63 -6.37
CA ASN A 34 1.43 5.22 -6.54
C ASN A 34 2.18 4.66 -5.34
N THR A 35 2.00 3.38 -5.12
CA THR A 35 2.70 2.59 -4.11
C THR A 35 3.67 1.64 -4.79
N VAL A 36 4.90 1.56 -4.29
CA VAL A 36 5.96 0.68 -4.77
C VAL A 36 6.43 -0.20 -3.63
N VAL A 37 6.62 -1.47 -3.91
CA VAL A 37 7.09 -2.45 -2.93
C VAL A 37 8.36 -3.11 -3.42
N SER A 38 9.36 -3.16 -2.58
CA SER A 38 10.65 -3.77 -2.86
C SER A 38 11.06 -4.76 -1.79
N PHE A 39 11.96 -5.67 -2.15
CA PHE A 39 12.54 -6.64 -1.24
C PHE A 39 14.00 -6.92 -1.64
N MET A 40 14.76 -7.49 -0.71
CA MET A 40 16.12 -7.91 -0.96
C MET A 40 16.17 -9.36 -1.41
N ARG A 41 16.82 -9.60 -2.56
CA ARG A 41 17.13 -10.94 -3.06
C ARG A 41 18.61 -11.00 -3.43
N GLN A 42 19.34 -11.93 -2.83
CA GLN A 42 20.76 -12.14 -3.11
C GLN A 42 21.60 -10.84 -3.04
N GLY A 43 21.29 -9.98 -2.07
CA GLY A 43 21.98 -8.71 -1.89
C GLY A 43 21.55 -7.60 -2.85
N GLN A 44 20.58 -7.83 -3.71
CA GLN A 44 20.02 -6.84 -4.63
C GLN A 44 18.60 -6.49 -4.26
N ILE A 45 18.24 -5.21 -4.47
CA ILE A 45 16.89 -4.72 -4.28
C ILE A 45 16.10 -5.01 -5.55
N GLU A 46 14.97 -5.70 -5.39
CA GLU A 46 14.02 -5.96 -6.47
C GLU A 46 12.66 -5.34 -6.15
N VAL A 47 11.96 -4.89 -7.18
CA VAL A 47 10.60 -4.38 -7.06
C VAL A 47 9.62 -5.53 -7.30
N ILE A 48 8.66 -5.69 -6.39
CA ILE A 48 7.59 -6.69 -6.53
C ILE A 48 6.55 -6.17 -7.53
N PRO A 49 6.27 -6.92 -8.61
CA PRO A 49 5.14 -6.59 -9.48
C PRO A 49 3.83 -6.86 -8.74
N LEU A 50 3.10 -5.80 -8.50
CA LEU A 50 1.75 -5.82 -7.95
C LEU A 50 0.75 -5.57 -9.09
N ASP A 51 -0.51 -5.48 -8.80
CA ASP A 51 -1.53 -4.96 -9.72
C ASP A 51 -1.39 -5.47 -11.17
N ASN A 52 -1.58 -6.79 -11.37
CA ASN A 52 -1.51 -7.46 -12.67
C ASN A 52 -0.15 -7.35 -13.39
N GLY A 53 0.93 -7.45 -12.64
CA GLY A 53 2.29 -7.41 -13.15
C GLY A 53 2.89 -6.02 -13.24
N SER A 54 2.13 -4.96 -12.96
CA SER A 54 2.65 -3.61 -12.85
C SER A 54 3.47 -3.43 -11.58
N ARG A 55 4.61 -2.75 -11.71
CA ARG A 55 5.47 -2.36 -10.58
C ARG A 55 4.92 -1.19 -9.79
N LEU A 56 3.95 -0.47 -10.34
CA LEU A 56 3.26 0.63 -9.69
C LEU A 56 1.85 0.18 -9.30
N LEU A 57 1.53 0.24 -8.02
CA LEU A 57 0.19 0.06 -7.53
C LEU A 57 -0.42 1.45 -7.32
N PRO A 58 -1.44 1.85 -8.08
CA PRO A 58 -2.13 3.10 -7.80
C PRO A 58 -2.61 3.18 -6.35
N SER A 59 -2.30 4.28 -5.67
CA SER A 59 -2.72 4.54 -4.28
C SER A 59 -4.19 4.97 -4.24
N VAL A 60 -5.06 4.13 -4.77
CA VAL A 60 -6.49 4.36 -4.93
C VAL A 60 -7.26 3.22 -4.30
N VAL A 61 -8.27 3.56 -3.51
CA VAL A 61 -9.17 2.62 -2.83
C VAL A 61 -10.60 2.97 -3.19
N SER A 62 -11.40 2.00 -3.60
CA SER A 62 -12.82 2.20 -3.87
C SER A 62 -13.68 1.19 -3.11
N VAL A 63 -14.92 1.57 -2.85
CA VAL A 63 -15.95 0.65 -2.40
C VAL A 63 -16.78 0.24 -3.63
N ASN A 64 -16.70 -1.03 -4.01
CA ASN A 64 -17.35 -1.52 -5.21
C ASN A 64 -18.85 -1.82 -4.98
N LYS A 65 -19.54 -2.22 -6.05
CA LYS A 65 -20.97 -2.56 -6.02
C LYS A 65 -21.35 -3.67 -5.03
N ASN A 66 -20.39 -4.51 -4.66
CA ASN A 66 -20.56 -5.60 -3.68
C ASN A 66 -20.26 -5.14 -2.24
N LYS A 67 -20.05 -3.85 -2.03
CA LYS A 67 -19.69 -3.24 -0.74
C LYS A 67 -18.34 -3.77 -0.20
N LYS A 68 -17.43 -4.13 -1.10
CA LYS A 68 -16.08 -4.56 -0.81
C LYS A 68 -15.08 -3.50 -1.24
N PHE A 69 -13.90 -3.48 -0.60
CA PHE A 69 -12.81 -2.61 -1.01
C PHE A 69 -12.07 -3.19 -2.21
N ASP A 70 -11.86 -2.35 -3.23
CA ASP A 70 -10.90 -2.57 -4.30
C ASP A 70 -9.72 -1.62 -4.11
N VAL A 71 -8.54 -2.04 -4.52
CA VAL A 71 -7.30 -1.27 -4.40
C VAL A 71 -6.51 -1.34 -5.71
N GLY A 72 -5.89 -0.24 -6.08
CA GLY A 72 -5.01 -0.19 -7.24
C GLY A 72 -5.71 0.18 -8.53
N GLY A 73 -5.30 -0.43 -9.64
CA GLY A 73 -5.81 -0.11 -10.98
C GLY A 73 -7.31 -0.35 -11.11
N VAL A 74 -7.84 -1.41 -10.52
CA VAL A 74 -9.29 -1.69 -10.48
C VAL A 74 -10.05 -0.56 -9.80
N ALA A 75 -9.52 -0.05 -8.69
CA ALA A 75 -10.13 1.08 -7.98
C ALA A 75 -10.01 2.37 -8.79
N LYS A 76 -8.85 2.62 -9.39
CA LYS A 76 -8.60 3.82 -10.21
C LYS A 76 -9.58 3.93 -11.37
N ARG A 77 -9.87 2.82 -12.05
CA ARG A 77 -10.83 2.80 -13.15
C ARG A 77 -12.26 3.16 -12.71
N GLN A 78 -12.59 2.96 -11.45
CA GLN A 78 -13.91 3.31 -10.89
C GLN A 78 -14.12 4.82 -10.73
N LEU A 79 -13.10 5.65 -10.90
CA LEU A 79 -13.26 7.09 -11.00
C LEU A 79 -14.20 7.51 -12.15
N LEU A 80 -14.38 6.67 -13.16
CA LEU A 80 -15.26 6.95 -14.28
C LEU A 80 -16.76 6.80 -13.96
N PHE A 81 -17.11 5.94 -12.99
CA PHE A 81 -18.51 5.60 -12.72
C PHE A 81 -18.85 5.44 -11.22
N ASN A 82 -17.85 5.52 -10.34
CA ASN A 82 -18.02 5.34 -8.89
C ASN A 82 -17.21 6.38 -8.11
N ARG A 83 -17.30 7.63 -8.54
CA ARG A 83 -16.44 8.73 -8.05
C ARG A 83 -16.63 9.01 -6.56
N ASP A 84 -17.85 8.90 -6.06
CA ASP A 84 -18.18 9.23 -4.67
C ASP A 84 -17.60 8.22 -3.67
N ASP A 85 -17.31 7.02 -4.12
CA ASP A 85 -16.74 5.92 -3.33
C ASP A 85 -15.33 5.50 -3.78
N THR A 86 -14.62 6.40 -4.46
CA THR A 86 -13.24 6.17 -4.89
C THR A 86 -12.31 7.21 -4.26
N PHE A 87 -11.43 6.74 -3.38
CA PHE A 87 -10.58 7.58 -2.55
C PHE A 87 -9.15 7.55 -3.06
N PHE A 88 -8.54 8.71 -3.23
CA PHE A 88 -7.16 8.86 -3.70
C PHE A 88 -6.48 10.07 -3.07
N SER A 89 -5.17 10.16 -3.17
CA SER A 89 -4.34 11.22 -2.57
C SER A 89 -4.50 11.36 -1.06
N ILE A 90 -4.90 10.30 -0.39
CA ILE A 90 -5.24 10.28 1.04
C ILE A 90 -4.00 10.49 1.92
N LYS A 91 -2.81 10.05 1.48
CA LYS A 91 -1.57 10.21 2.22
C LYS A 91 -1.33 11.67 2.65
N GLY A 92 -1.67 12.63 1.80
CA GLY A 92 -1.49 14.05 2.10
C GLY A 92 -2.32 14.56 3.29
N PHE A 93 -3.33 13.80 3.72
CA PHE A 93 -4.23 14.17 4.82
C PHE A 93 -3.96 13.40 6.10
N ILE A 94 -3.09 12.38 6.06
CA ILE A 94 -2.76 11.56 7.23
C ILE A 94 -2.00 12.41 8.26
N GLY A 95 -2.44 12.36 9.51
CA GLY A 95 -1.80 13.06 10.61
C GLY A 95 -2.02 14.57 10.61
N ARG A 96 -2.74 15.13 9.64
CA ARG A 96 -3.09 16.56 9.62
C ARG A 96 -4.35 16.81 10.42
N ARG A 97 -4.30 17.89 11.22
CA ARG A 97 -5.50 18.38 11.89
C ARG A 97 -6.41 19.08 10.88
N SER A 98 -7.72 18.90 11.02
CA SER A 98 -8.73 19.48 10.13
C SER A 98 -8.59 21.02 9.99
N LYS A 99 -8.16 21.70 11.06
CA LYS A 99 -7.94 23.16 11.07
C LYS A 99 -6.77 23.62 10.19
N ALA A 100 -5.80 22.74 9.92
CA ALA A 100 -4.63 23.05 9.09
C ALA A 100 -4.88 22.84 7.59
N ILE A 101 -6.04 22.32 7.21
CA ILE A 101 -6.38 22.00 5.82
C ILE A 101 -7.36 23.05 5.29
N ASP A 102 -7.03 23.61 4.14
CA ASP A 102 -7.91 24.53 3.44
C ASP A 102 -9.18 23.81 2.97
N SER A 103 -10.34 24.24 3.48
CA SER A 103 -11.64 23.66 3.11
C SER A 103 -11.97 23.79 1.63
N GLU A 104 -11.47 24.84 0.95
CA GLU A 104 -11.64 24.99 -0.49
C GLU A 104 -10.89 23.92 -1.29
N LEU A 105 -9.71 23.48 -0.81
CA LEU A 105 -8.96 22.41 -1.43
C LEU A 105 -9.75 21.09 -1.43
N LEU A 106 -10.48 20.80 -0.35
CA LEU A 106 -11.26 19.59 -0.20
C LEU A 106 -12.42 19.48 -1.20
N LYS A 107 -12.93 20.62 -1.68
CA LYS A 107 -14.01 20.65 -2.68
C LYS A 107 -13.57 20.19 -4.06
N ASN A 108 -12.27 20.12 -4.33
CA ASN A 108 -11.73 19.64 -5.61
C ASN A 108 -11.75 18.12 -5.74
N TYR A 109 -12.05 17.41 -4.66
CA TYR A 109 -12.12 15.95 -4.66
C TYR A 109 -13.54 15.48 -4.94
N PRO A 110 -13.74 14.39 -5.71
CA PRO A 110 -15.07 13.89 -6.04
C PRO A 110 -15.76 13.17 -4.88
N PHE A 111 -15.01 12.72 -3.88
CA PHE A 111 -15.54 12.11 -2.67
C PHE A 111 -15.68 13.13 -1.54
N LYS A 112 -16.52 12.80 -0.57
CA LYS A 112 -16.84 13.70 0.53
C LYS A 112 -15.88 13.54 1.71
N PHE A 113 -15.32 14.66 2.17
CA PHE A 113 -14.63 14.75 3.44
C PHE A 113 -15.60 15.11 4.57
N VAL A 114 -15.33 14.58 5.76
CA VAL A 114 -16.09 14.88 6.97
C VAL A 114 -15.12 15.27 8.07
N VAL A 115 -15.38 16.40 8.68
CA VAL A 115 -14.64 16.85 9.86
C VAL A 115 -15.30 16.26 11.10
N SER A 116 -14.56 15.44 11.86
CA SER A 116 -15.01 14.86 13.11
C SER A 116 -14.04 15.27 14.24
N GLY A 117 -14.40 16.32 14.98
CA GLY A 117 -13.50 16.96 15.92
C GLY A 117 -12.28 17.55 15.23
N GLU A 118 -11.07 17.13 15.58
CA GLU A 118 -9.83 17.53 14.94
C GLU A 118 -9.42 16.59 13.78
N LYS A 119 -10.16 15.50 13.55
CA LYS A 119 -9.85 14.51 12.52
C LYS A 119 -10.55 14.82 11.22
N LEU A 120 -9.85 14.57 10.13
CA LEU A 120 -10.42 14.55 8.79
C LEU A 120 -10.70 13.10 8.38
N GLN A 121 -11.96 12.85 8.02
CA GLN A 121 -12.43 11.54 7.56
C GLN A 121 -12.96 11.64 6.14
N VAL A 122 -13.11 10.51 5.47
CA VAL A 122 -13.81 10.39 4.19
C VAL A 122 -15.11 9.61 4.39
N TYR A 123 -16.10 9.87 3.57
CA TYR A 123 -17.41 9.22 3.66
C TYR A 123 -17.65 8.29 2.49
N SER A 124 -18.09 7.07 2.78
CA SER A 124 -18.55 6.09 1.79
C SER A 124 -20.07 6.06 1.72
N PRO A 125 -20.68 6.51 0.62
CA PRO A 125 -22.13 6.42 0.45
C PRO A 125 -22.66 4.99 0.43
N LYS A 126 -21.95 4.05 -0.22
CA LYS A 126 -22.36 2.64 -0.29
C LYS A 126 -22.36 1.95 1.07
N LEU A 127 -21.35 2.20 1.88
CA LEU A 127 -21.22 1.62 3.22
C LEU A 127 -21.96 2.45 4.28
N LYS A 128 -22.36 3.67 3.94
CA LYS A 128 -22.95 4.64 4.88
C LYS A 128 -22.08 4.80 6.13
N LYS A 129 -20.77 4.93 5.90
CA LYS A 129 -19.77 4.93 6.95
C LYS A 129 -18.66 5.92 6.67
N LYS A 130 -18.13 6.51 7.74
CA LYS A 130 -16.95 7.38 7.72
C LYS A 130 -15.70 6.54 7.98
N PHE A 131 -14.60 6.90 7.35
CA PHE A 131 -13.30 6.26 7.53
C PHE A 131 -12.24 7.31 7.82
N ASP A 132 -11.35 7.02 8.76
CA ASP A 132 -10.12 7.78 8.91
C ASP A 132 -9.25 7.61 7.67
N CYS A 133 -8.43 8.61 7.35
CA CYS A 133 -7.49 8.51 6.21
C CYS A 133 -6.52 7.33 6.39
N GLU A 134 -6.12 7.04 7.62
CA GLU A 134 -5.29 5.89 7.97
C GLU A 134 -5.98 4.55 7.67
N GLU A 135 -7.28 4.45 7.91
CA GLU A 135 -8.06 3.24 7.59
C GLU A 135 -8.12 2.98 6.09
N ILE A 136 -8.22 4.03 5.27
CA ILE A 136 -8.16 3.90 3.81
C ILE A 136 -6.76 3.44 3.37
N SER A 137 -5.71 4.05 3.90
CA SER A 137 -4.33 3.64 3.60
C SER A 137 -4.04 2.21 4.06
N ALA A 138 -4.66 1.76 5.15
CA ALA A 138 -4.54 0.38 5.61
C ALA A 138 -5.06 -0.64 4.58
N GLN A 139 -6.03 -0.29 3.75
CA GLN A 139 -6.50 -1.16 2.66
C GLN A 139 -5.42 -1.35 1.60
N ILE A 140 -4.64 -0.32 1.30
CA ILE A 140 -3.50 -0.41 0.39
C ILE A 140 -2.45 -1.35 0.98
N LEU A 141 -2.09 -1.18 2.25
CA LEU A 141 -1.10 -2.03 2.93
C LEU A 141 -1.56 -3.49 3.00
N LYS A 142 -2.83 -3.73 3.21
CA LYS A 142 -3.42 -5.09 3.22
C LYS A 142 -3.26 -5.77 1.86
N LYS A 143 -3.54 -5.05 0.77
CA LYS A 143 -3.33 -5.57 -0.59
C LYS A 143 -1.86 -5.83 -0.88
N VAL A 144 -0.99 -4.90 -0.50
CA VAL A 144 0.46 -5.05 -0.65
C VAL A 144 0.95 -6.32 0.04
N LYS A 145 0.54 -6.54 1.29
CA LYS A 145 0.91 -7.73 2.04
C LYS A 145 0.47 -9.00 1.33
N LEU A 146 -0.79 -9.07 0.94
CA LEU A 146 -1.35 -10.24 0.26
C LEU A 146 -0.63 -10.54 -1.06
N GLU A 147 -0.48 -9.54 -1.93
CA GLU A 147 0.17 -9.70 -3.23
C GLU A 147 1.66 -10.01 -3.10
N SER A 148 2.33 -9.46 -2.11
CA SER A 148 3.74 -9.76 -1.83
C SER A 148 3.93 -11.21 -1.36
N GLU A 149 3.07 -11.70 -0.50
CA GLU A 149 3.09 -13.09 -0.05
C GLU A 149 2.87 -14.05 -1.22
N ILE A 150 1.92 -13.75 -2.11
CA ILE A 150 1.66 -14.53 -3.32
C ILE A 150 2.88 -14.52 -4.25
N PHE A 151 3.46 -13.36 -4.51
CA PHE A 151 4.62 -13.22 -5.39
C PHE A 151 5.84 -13.98 -4.86
N LEU A 152 6.11 -13.86 -3.58
CA LEU A 152 7.25 -14.52 -2.94
C LEU A 152 7.02 -16.02 -2.71
N LYS A 153 5.80 -16.52 -2.87
CA LYS A 153 5.39 -17.93 -2.64
C LYS A 153 5.81 -18.44 -1.27
N LYS A 154 5.73 -17.58 -0.25
CA LYS A 154 6.28 -17.86 1.09
C LYS A 154 5.23 -17.58 2.16
N GLU A 155 4.11 -18.33 2.08
CA GLU A 155 3.01 -18.23 3.06
C GLU A 155 3.47 -18.48 4.50
N ASN A 156 4.59 -19.20 4.68
CA ASN A 156 5.13 -19.54 5.99
C ASN A 156 6.30 -18.65 6.42
N LYS A 157 6.68 -17.62 5.66
CA LYS A 157 7.78 -16.73 6.00
C LYS A 157 7.25 -15.42 6.59
N LYS A 158 7.86 -14.98 7.67
CA LYS A 158 7.55 -13.69 8.27
C LYS A 158 7.98 -12.57 7.34
N CYS A 159 7.03 -11.71 6.94
CA CYS A 159 7.29 -10.50 6.21
C CYS A 159 7.36 -9.33 7.19
N VAL A 160 8.50 -8.64 7.26
CA VAL A 160 8.62 -7.39 7.99
C VAL A 160 8.40 -6.25 7.01
N ILE A 161 7.38 -5.44 7.28
CA ILE A 161 7.01 -4.31 6.44
C ILE A 161 7.63 -3.05 7.02
N THR A 162 8.45 -2.36 6.21
CA THR A 162 9.00 -1.06 6.57
C THR A 162 8.34 0.03 5.73
N VAL A 163 7.98 1.13 6.37
CA VAL A 163 7.39 2.30 5.72
C VAL A 163 8.32 3.49 6.00
N PRO A 164 8.57 4.38 5.02
CA PRO A 164 9.38 5.57 5.28
C PRO A 164 8.86 6.41 6.43
N ALA A 165 9.76 7.04 7.18
CA ALA A 165 9.45 7.80 8.40
C ALA A 165 8.67 9.10 8.16
N HIS A 166 8.45 9.50 6.93
CA HIS A 166 7.69 10.71 6.55
C HIS A 166 6.21 10.41 6.28
N PHE A 167 5.72 9.46 6.97
CA PHE A 167 4.33 9.03 6.83
C PHE A 167 3.38 9.89 7.64
#